data_dedd69e3e3a8293c002cd56bf82b8b42
#
_entry.id   dedd69e3e3a8293c002cd56bf82b8b42
#
_cell.length_a   1.000
_cell.length_b   1.000
_cell.length_c   1.000
_cell.angle_alpha   90.00
_cell.angle_beta   90.00
_cell.angle_gamma   90.00
#
_symmetry.space_group_name_H-M   'P 1'
#
loop_
_entity.id
_entity.type
_entity.pdbx_description
1 polymer ?
#
loop_
_entity_poly.entity_id
_entity_poly.type
_entity_poly.pdbx_seq_one_letter_code
_entity_poly.pdbx_strand_id
1 'polypeptide(L)'
;MKPILLIHGYSSEGKNEKVEDIYGSLPAELRRTFGAANVRDLNLSRWISLNDGVSVDDVSLAMDRALKARFPKLLSSGFHVIIHSTGALVVRNWIKNYNPEPALCPIENLVHLAGAHFGSGLAHVGKGQLTRWARLLALHTGSGVQVLNELLFGSWKSLDLARHFLAPDKDMFNDYQVQEFCIIGSQIPKLLRAIPIRYIKEDSSDNTVRTSAGNLNFNYVSVTPKPSAFTLSLRKLNALVDQRLGGVRIDETNYDIDLKNVSSRRRQVPFAIAYETAHFGSDIGIVSGSRNRKAVMPLIKIALLTPYDADAYQQTAQKFENARLNTFRRAGNLSRRILEWNVQAQYEGHAQLIFRIRDQFGNGVEHYDITFRSRGGSNRLRLESLIEDRRGNKNYKGTMTFYLRTQKFARNRWRELLENLQPLDVEITGSEPLSSDINYVPLKISLTSKQVASVLKSFQTTIIDVQLARLPSQNVFKVTRG
;
A
#
# COMPACT_ATOMS: atom_id res chain seq x y z
N MET A 1 11.31 27.29 -12.13
CA MET A 1 10.97 25.94 -11.61
C MET A 1 11.49 25.83 -10.19
N LYS A 2 10.70 25.26 -9.28
CA LYS A 2 11.14 25.02 -7.90
C LYS A 2 12.24 23.95 -7.86
N PRO A 3 13.16 23.97 -6.88
CA PRO A 3 14.21 22.97 -6.74
C PRO A 3 13.66 21.56 -6.55
N ILE A 4 14.39 20.56 -7.04
CA ILE A 4 14.08 19.13 -6.92
C ILE A 4 15.02 18.55 -5.85
N LEU A 5 14.45 17.88 -4.86
CA LEU A 5 15.18 17.18 -3.80
C LEU A 5 15.05 15.67 -3.95
N LEU A 6 16.18 14.99 -4.13
CA LEU A 6 16.28 13.53 -4.09
C LEU A 6 16.59 13.10 -2.65
N ILE A 7 15.72 12.30 -2.03
CA ILE A 7 15.91 11.85 -0.65
C ILE A 7 16.35 10.38 -0.66
N HIS A 8 17.46 10.07 0.01
CA HIS A 8 18.06 8.74 0.04
C HIS A 8 18.78 8.45 1.38
N GLY A 9 19.41 7.28 1.49
CA GLY A 9 20.31 6.94 2.60
C GLY A 9 19.64 6.42 3.87
N TYR A 10 18.32 6.25 3.90
CA TYR A 10 17.64 5.68 5.06
C TYR A 10 17.67 4.13 5.10
N SER A 11 18.30 3.49 4.13
CA SER A 11 18.47 2.03 4.05
C SER A 11 19.92 1.57 4.07
N SER A 12 20.88 2.49 4.29
CA SER A 12 22.30 2.19 4.24
C SER A 12 23.03 2.65 5.51
N GLU A 13 24.09 1.94 5.89
CA GLU A 13 25.04 2.37 6.94
C GLU A 13 26.07 3.38 6.42
N GLY A 14 26.04 3.70 5.14
CA GLY A 14 27.05 4.47 4.44
C GLY A 14 26.89 5.99 4.60
N LYS A 15 27.54 6.59 5.63
CA LYS A 15 27.62 8.07 5.75
C LYS A 15 28.17 8.76 4.50
N ASN A 16 28.95 8.06 3.69
CA ASN A 16 29.60 8.56 2.46
C ASN A 16 28.87 8.14 1.18
N GLU A 17 27.70 7.47 1.28
CA GLU A 17 26.93 7.07 0.13
C GLU A 17 26.53 8.27 -0.72
N LYS A 18 26.82 8.20 -2.00
CA LYS A 18 26.44 9.22 -2.98
C LYS A 18 25.04 8.97 -3.49
N VAL A 19 24.38 10.02 -3.93
CA VAL A 19 23.04 9.91 -4.51
C VAL A 19 23.02 8.99 -5.74
N GLU A 20 24.12 8.92 -6.48
CA GLU A 20 24.31 8.07 -7.66
C GLU A 20 24.33 6.57 -7.31
N ASP A 21 24.75 6.21 -6.10
CA ASP A 21 24.80 4.81 -5.64
C ASP A 21 23.38 4.23 -5.53
N ILE A 22 22.39 5.07 -5.20
CA ILE A 22 20.97 4.69 -5.11
C ILE A 22 20.23 4.97 -6.43
N TYR A 23 20.38 6.18 -6.96
CA TYR A 23 19.59 6.68 -8.09
C TYR A 23 20.27 6.49 -9.46
N GLY A 24 21.46 5.89 -9.49
CA GLY A 24 22.22 5.66 -10.73
C GLY A 24 22.41 6.93 -11.54
N SER A 25 22.09 6.91 -12.83
CA SER A 25 22.21 8.07 -13.72
C SER A 25 21.09 9.12 -13.55
N LEU A 26 20.03 8.83 -12.78
CA LEU A 26 18.88 9.73 -12.66
C LEU A 26 19.24 11.15 -12.19
N PRO A 27 20.11 11.37 -11.17
CA PRO A 27 20.51 12.72 -10.76
C PRO A 27 21.17 13.50 -11.88
N ALA A 28 22.06 12.86 -12.64
CA ALA A 28 22.74 13.49 -13.76
C ALA A 28 21.77 13.89 -14.90
N GLU A 29 20.80 13.02 -15.21
CA GLU A 29 19.78 13.31 -16.18
C GLU A 29 18.84 14.44 -15.77
N LEU A 30 18.47 14.50 -14.49
CA LEU A 30 17.70 15.61 -13.92
C LEU A 30 18.48 16.92 -13.97
N ARG A 31 19.75 16.91 -13.57
CA ARG A 31 20.65 18.08 -13.64
C ARG A 31 20.78 18.60 -15.07
N ARG A 32 20.91 17.70 -16.05
CA ARG A 32 20.96 18.07 -17.48
C ARG A 32 19.62 18.67 -17.95
N THR A 33 18.50 18.15 -17.48
CA THR A 33 17.16 18.56 -17.95
C THR A 33 16.70 19.86 -17.28
N PHE A 34 16.95 20.01 -15.97
CA PHE A 34 16.39 21.08 -15.15
C PHE A 34 17.43 22.08 -14.63
N GLY A 35 18.69 21.87 -14.96
CA GLY A 35 19.82 22.67 -14.48
C GLY A 35 20.44 22.13 -13.18
N ALA A 36 21.74 22.12 -13.09
CA ALA A 36 22.47 21.54 -11.97
C ALA A 36 22.15 22.20 -10.62
N ALA A 37 21.91 23.52 -10.60
CA ALA A 37 21.56 24.28 -9.42
C ALA A 37 20.18 23.92 -8.83
N ASN A 38 19.30 23.36 -9.67
CA ASN A 38 17.93 23.02 -9.29
C ASN A 38 17.79 21.59 -8.75
N VAL A 39 18.82 20.74 -8.83
CA VAL A 39 18.76 19.34 -8.38
C VAL A 39 19.70 19.14 -7.22
N ARG A 40 19.14 18.81 -6.08
CA ARG A 40 19.83 18.60 -4.81
C ARG A 40 19.53 17.20 -4.29
N ASP A 41 20.33 16.74 -3.34
CA ASP A 41 20.13 15.49 -2.63
C ASP A 41 20.22 15.64 -1.13
N LEU A 42 19.51 14.77 -0.43
CA LEU A 42 19.52 14.65 1.01
C LEU A 42 19.82 13.20 1.40
N ASN A 43 21.03 12.98 1.92
CA ASN A 43 21.42 11.69 2.49
C ASN A 43 21.04 11.63 3.97
N LEU A 44 20.01 10.83 4.30
CA LEU A 44 19.51 10.69 5.66
C LEU A 44 20.42 9.82 6.55
N SER A 45 21.29 8.97 5.99
CA SER A 45 22.23 8.18 6.79
C SER A 45 23.25 9.02 7.57
N ARG A 46 23.38 10.27 7.21
CA ARG A 46 24.18 11.26 7.98
C ARG A 46 23.48 11.78 9.23
N TRP A 47 22.17 11.57 9.33
CA TRP A 47 21.30 12.16 10.36
C TRP A 47 20.72 11.13 11.30
N ILE A 48 20.63 9.88 10.86
CA ILE A 48 20.08 8.77 11.64
C ILE A 48 20.78 7.46 11.25
N SER A 49 21.03 6.62 12.26
CA SER A 49 21.42 5.22 12.05
C SER A 49 20.18 4.36 11.99
N LEU A 50 20.25 3.24 11.28
CA LEU A 50 19.14 2.28 11.22
C LEU A 50 19.34 1.15 12.24
N ASN A 51 19.32 1.49 13.52
CA ASN A 51 19.25 0.51 14.59
C ASN A 51 17.88 -0.18 14.62
N ASP A 52 17.80 -1.35 15.23
CA ASP A 52 16.60 -2.19 15.26
C ASP A 52 15.34 -1.51 15.84
N GLY A 53 15.51 -0.54 16.74
CA GLY A 53 14.41 0.21 17.34
C GLY A 53 13.99 1.47 16.57
N VAL A 54 14.71 1.85 15.51
CA VAL A 54 14.39 3.05 14.73
C VAL A 54 13.13 2.82 13.90
N SER A 55 12.16 3.71 14.02
CA SER A 55 10.87 3.71 13.34
C SER A 55 10.84 4.68 12.15
N VAL A 56 9.77 4.62 11.36
CA VAL A 56 9.48 5.63 10.32
C VAL A 56 9.32 7.02 10.94
N ASP A 57 8.82 7.12 12.18
CA ASP A 57 8.71 8.42 12.88
C ASP A 57 10.09 9.03 13.14
N ASP A 58 11.05 8.22 13.59
CA ASP A 58 12.43 8.68 13.84
C ASP A 58 13.11 9.11 12.55
N VAL A 59 12.90 8.37 11.46
CA VAL A 59 13.47 8.73 10.14
C VAL A 59 12.85 10.04 9.64
N SER A 60 11.54 10.24 9.86
CA SER A 60 10.86 11.50 9.51
C SER A 60 11.34 12.68 10.36
N LEU A 61 11.61 12.47 11.65
CA LEU A 61 12.23 13.47 12.52
C LEU A 61 13.64 13.83 12.05
N ALA A 62 14.43 12.83 11.68
CA ALA A 62 15.76 13.06 11.13
C ALA A 62 15.71 13.84 9.81
N MET A 63 14.73 13.56 8.95
CA MET A 63 14.47 14.32 7.74
C MET A 63 14.12 15.78 8.04
N ASP A 64 13.27 16.05 9.03
CA ASP A 64 12.92 17.41 9.47
C ASP A 64 14.14 18.21 9.92
N ARG A 65 14.95 17.60 10.78
CA ARG A 65 16.22 18.21 11.25
C ARG A 65 17.19 18.49 10.10
N ALA A 66 17.32 17.53 9.18
CA ALA A 66 18.19 17.66 8.02
C ALA A 66 17.73 18.78 7.07
N LEU A 67 16.43 18.90 6.81
CA LEU A 67 15.88 19.97 5.99
C LEU A 67 16.12 21.34 6.63
N LYS A 68 15.84 21.50 7.93
CA LYS A 68 16.06 22.74 8.68
C LYS A 68 17.52 23.16 8.69
N ALA A 69 18.44 22.20 8.84
CA ALA A 69 19.88 22.50 8.90
C ALA A 69 20.50 22.78 7.54
N ARG A 70 20.13 22.03 6.50
CA ARG A 70 20.81 22.12 5.19
C ARG A 70 20.05 22.92 4.15
N PHE A 71 18.73 22.98 4.24
CA PHE A 71 17.89 23.55 3.21
C PHE A 71 16.79 24.48 3.77
N PRO A 72 17.10 25.40 4.71
CA PRO A 72 16.08 26.26 5.32
C PRO A 72 15.35 27.11 4.28
N LYS A 73 16.04 27.52 3.20
CA LYS A 73 15.44 28.29 2.10
C LYS A 73 14.41 27.46 1.30
N LEU A 74 14.56 26.14 1.19
CA LEU A 74 13.59 25.30 0.50
C LEU A 74 12.29 25.24 1.30
N LEU A 75 12.36 25.21 2.62
CA LEU A 75 11.17 25.19 3.49
C LEU A 75 10.32 26.46 3.33
N SER A 76 10.92 27.61 2.98
CA SER A 76 10.16 28.85 2.75
C SER A 76 9.77 29.09 1.30
N SER A 77 10.57 28.60 0.32
CA SER A 77 10.32 28.83 -1.11
C SER A 77 9.56 27.72 -1.82
N GLY A 78 9.42 26.57 -1.17
CA GLY A 78 8.85 25.34 -1.73
C GLY A 78 9.82 24.58 -2.64
N PHE A 79 9.56 23.27 -2.81
CA PHE A 79 10.39 22.36 -3.60
C PHE A 79 9.58 21.14 -4.06
N HIS A 80 10.13 20.43 -5.06
CA HIS A 80 9.65 19.14 -5.48
C HIS A 80 10.47 18.03 -4.85
N VAL A 81 9.88 16.86 -4.64
CA VAL A 81 10.54 15.71 -4.02
C VAL A 81 10.46 14.49 -4.93
N ILE A 82 11.56 13.78 -5.08
CA ILE A 82 11.58 12.41 -5.64
C ILE A 82 12.07 11.47 -4.55
N ILE A 83 11.29 10.41 -4.31
CA ILE A 83 11.60 9.38 -3.32
C ILE A 83 11.44 7.98 -3.92
N HIS A 84 12.09 7.02 -3.29
CA HIS A 84 12.03 5.61 -3.66
C HIS A 84 11.61 4.73 -2.48
N SER A 85 10.80 3.70 -2.76
CA SER A 85 10.50 2.62 -1.82
C SER A 85 9.95 3.11 -0.47
N THR A 86 10.62 2.78 0.65
CA THR A 86 10.27 3.18 2.03
C THR A 86 10.17 4.70 2.21
N GLY A 87 10.90 5.48 1.41
CA GLY A 87 10.83 6.95 1.44
C GLY A 87 9.41 7.50 1.28
N ALA A 88 8.52 6.74 0.65
CA ALA A 88 7.12 7.10 0.52
C ALA A 88 6.43 7.25 1.89
N LEU A 89 6.66 6.30 2.81
CA LEU A 89 6.11 6.40 4.18
C LEU A 89 6.79 7.53 4.96
N VAL A 90 8.11 7.68 4.81
CA VAL A 90 8.90 8.72 5.53
C VAL A 90 8.42 10.12 5.17
N VAL A 91 8.29 10.44 3.87
CA VAL A 91 7.89 11.78 3.44
C VAL A 91 6.43 12.07 3.78
N ARG A 92 5.52 11.11 3.57
CA ARG A 92 4.10 11.28 3.95
C ARG A 92 3.93 11.44 5.46
N ASN A 93 4.71 10.70 6.25
CA ASN A 93 4.72 10.85 7.70
C ASN A 93 5.31 12.21 8.13
N TRP A 94 6.33 12.71 7.43
CA TRP A 94 6.85 14.06 7.66
C TRP A 94 5.81 15.13 7.33
N ILE A 95 5.09 15.01 6.21
CA ILE A 95 3.99 15.93 5.86
C ILE A 95 2.95 15.95 6.98
N LYS A 96 2.53 14.78 7.46
CA LYS A 96 1.56 14.65 8.55
C LYS A 96 2.00 15.32 9.86
N ASN A 97 3.26 15.08 10.28
CA ASN A 97 3.68 15.39 11.65
C ASN A 97 4.42 16.73 11.79
N TYR A 98 4.98 17.25 10.71
CA TYR A 98 5.82 18.45 10.74
C TYR A 98 5.24 19.63 9.95
N ASN A 99 4.04 19.50 9.43
CA ASN A 99 3.30 20.57 8.76
C ASN A 99 1.91 20.71 9.43
N PRO A 100 1.85 21.30 10.63
CA PRO A 100 0.60 21.43 11.40
C PRO A 100 -0.44 22.28 10.68
N GLU A 101 0.03 23.25 9.88
CA GLU A 101 -0.79 24.05 8.97
C GLU A 101 -0.64 23.47 7.56
N PRO A 102 -1.61 22.65 7.09
CA PRO A 102 -1.49 21.94 5.83
C PRO A 102 -1.14 22.84 4.64
N ALA A 103 -1.78 24.01 4.52
CA ALA A 103 -1.58 24.96 3.42
C ALA A 103 -0.16 25.54 3.34
N LEU A 104 0.65 25.40 4.40
CA LEU A 104 2.05 25.84 4.44
C LEU A 104 3.05 24.72 4.12
N CYS A 105 2.59 23.55 3.69
CA CYS A 105 3.48 22.47 3.30
C CYS A 105 4.37 22.91 2.14
N PRO A 106 5.72 22.83 2.27
CA PRO A 106 6.62 23.37 1.25
C PRO A 106 6.80 22.42 0.04
N ILE A 107 6.28 21.20 0.12
CA ILE A 107 6.35 20.24 -0.99
C ILE A 107 5.21 20.54 -1.96
N GLU A 108 5.52 20.70 -3.26
CA GLU A 108 4.53 20.91 -4.30
C GLU A 108 4.25 19.60 -5.08
N ASN A 109 5.28 19.04 -5.72
CA ASN A 109 5.16 17.77 -6.44
C ASN A 109 5.98 16.69 -5.74
N LEU A 110 5.32 15.60 -5.35
CA LEU A 110 5.90 14.45 -4.68
C LEU A 110 5.84 13.23 -5.60
N VAL A 111 6.99 12.84 -6.13
CA VAL A 111 7.12 11.72 -7.08
C VAL A 111 7.57 10.47 -6.32
N HIS A 112 6.69 9.50 -6.25
CA HIS A 112 6.93 8.19 -5.63
C HIS A 112 7.41 7.20 -6.69
N LEU A 113 8.67 6.79 -6.62
CA LEU A 113 9.23 5.71 -7.43
C LEU A 113 9.14 4.41 -6.64
N ALA A 114 8.24 3.52 -7.04
CA ALA A 114 7.95 2.26 -6.36
C ALA A 114 7.68 2.42 -4.85
N GLY A 115 6.85 3.41 -4.48
CA GLY A 115 6.50 3.69 -3.08
C GLY A 115 5.75 2.54 -2.41
N ALA A 116 6.20 2.08 -1.24
CA ALA A 116 5.59 0.99 -0.48
C ALA A 116 4.43 1.49 0.41
N HIS A 117 3.42 2.15 -0.18
CA HIS A 117 2.34 2.80 0.56
C HIS A 117 1.50 1.84 1.41
N PHE A 118 1.24 0.64 0.90
CA PHE A 118 0.44 -0.40 1.58
C PHE A 118 1.25 -1.67 1.87
N GLY A 119 2.56 -1.51 2.05
CA GLY A 119 3.45 -2.57 2.48
C GLY A 119 4.23 -3.25 1.35
N SER A 120 5.10 -4.17 1.77
CA SER A 120 5.98 -4.95 0.91
C SER A 120 5.99 -6.42 1.31
N GLY A 121 6.02 -7.31 0.33
CA GLY A 121 6.13 -8.75 0.52
C GLY A 121 7.48 -9.21 1.07
N LEU A 122 8.54 -8.48 0.76
CA LEU A 122 9.90 -8.84 1.21
C LEU A 122 10.06 -8.79 2.74
N ALA A 123 9.34 -7.90 3.41
CA ALA A 123 9.39 -7.80 4.86
C ALA A 123 8.86 -9.06 5.59
N HIS A 124 8.11 -9.95 4.91
CA HIS A 124 7.67 -11.25 5.45
C HIS A 124 8.73 -12.36 5.38
N VAL A 125 9.82 -12.13 4.67
CA VAL A 125 10.95 -13.05 4.56
C VAL A 125 11.87 -12.82 5.76
N GLY A 126 11.81 -13.62 6.81
CA GLY A 126 12.45 -13.41 8.12
C GLY A 126 13.92 -12.91 8.11
N LYS A 127 14.36 -12.32 9.23
CA LYS A 127 15.65 -11.60 9.39
C LYS A 127 16.86 -12.22 8.66
N GLY A 128 17.06 -13.52 8.76
CA GLY A 128 18.23 -14.20 8.16
C GLY A 128 18.16 -14.27 6.63
N GLN A 129 16.97 -14.33 6.06
CA GLN A 129 16.79 -14.31 4.61
C GLN A 129 16.76 -12.87 4.09
N LEU A 130 16.17 -11.92 4.83
CA LEU A 130 16.22 -10.50 4.51
C LEU A 130 17.67 -9.99 4.41
N THR A 131 18.55 -10.40 5.32
CA THR A 131 19.97 -10.03 5.29
C THR A 131 20.66 -10.61 4.05
N ARG A 132 20.36 -11.84 3.67
CA ARG A 132 20.87 -12.45 2.43
C ARG A 132 20.31 -11.74 1.19
N TRP A 133 19.04 -11.39 1.20
CA TRP A 133 18.37 -10.67 0.12
C TRP A 133 18.80 -9.22 0.04
N ALA A 134 18.95 -8.52 1.16
CA ALA A 134 19.48 -7.18 1.20
C ALA A 134 20.89 -7.12 0.59
N ARG A 135 21.75 -8.09 0.89
CA ARG A 135 23.08 -8.22 0.24
C ARG A 135 22.98 -8.53 -1.25
N LEU A 136 22.06 -9.42 -1.67
CA LEU A 136 21.87 -9.78 -3.09
C LEU A 136 21.27 -8.64 -3.89
N LEU A 137 20.51 -7.77 -3.23
CA LEU A 137 19.78 -6.64 -3.81
C LEU A 137 20.58 -5.33 -3.72
N ALA A 138 21.83 -5.37 -3.27
CA ALA A 138 22.64 -4.19 -2.95
C ALA A 138 21.93 -3.22 -1.97
N LEU A 139 20.92 -3.71 -1.24
CA LEU A 139 20.38 -3.02 -0.07
C LEU A 139 21.39 -3.29 1.05
N HIS A 140 22.30 -2.35 1.30
CA HIS A 140 23.31 -2.47 2.33
C HIS A 140 22.66 -2.77 3.68
N THR A 141 23.15 -3.79 4.34
CA THR A 141 22.61 -4.42 5.55
C THR A 141 22.66 -3.47 6.73
N GLY A 142 21.54 -2.98 7.15
CA GLY A 142 21.38 -2.10 8.31
C GLY A 142 19.93 -1.67 8.49
N SER A 143 18.99 -2.34 7.79
CA SER A 143 17.58 -1.99 7.94
C SER A 143 17.12 -2.35 9.33
N GLY A 144 16.82 -1.34 10.15
CA GLY A 144 16.24 -1.52 11.47
C GLY A 144 14.99 -2.36 11.41
N VAL A 145 14.88 -3.28 12.35
CA VAL A 145 13.74 -4.22 12.42
C VAL A 145 12.42 -3.49 12.47
N GLN A 146 12.36 -2.37 13.18
CA GLN A 146 11.13 -1.61 13.33
C GLN A 146 10.66 -0.99 12.03
N VAL A 147 11.53 -0.39 11.22
CA VAL A 147 11.18 0.11 9.88
C VAL A 147 10.66 -1.02 8.98
N LEU A 148 11.30 -2.21 9.04
CA LEU A 148 10.84 -3.37 8.28
C LEU A 148 9.46 -3.84 8.75
N ASN A 149 9.20 -3.84 10.05
CA ASN A 149 7.89 -4.16 10.61
C ASN A 149 6.81 -3.19 10.10
N GLU A 150 7.14 -1.91 10.03
CA GLU A 150 6.24 -0.87 9.53
C GLU A 150 6.02 -0.95 8.00
N LEU A 151 6.90 -1.64 7.28
CA LEU A 151 6.75 -1.99 5.87
C LEU A 151 5.98 -3.28 5.60
N LEU A 152 5.63 -4.07 6.62
CA LEU A 152 4.81 -5.28 6.41
C LEU A 152 3.43 -4.93 5.86
N PHE A 153 2.87 -5.82 5.05
CA PHE A 153 1.46 -5.68 4.63
C PHE A 153 0.55 -5.53 5.85
N GLY A 154 -0.35 -4.55 5.79
CA GLY A 154 -1.29 -4.28 6.86
C GLY A 154 -0.65 -3.68 8.11
N SER A 155 0.53 -3.07 8.02
CA SER A 155 1.10 -2.33 9.14
C SER A 155 0.19 -1.17 9.54
N TRP A 156 0.03 -0.94 10.83
CA TRP A 156 -0.80 0.18 11.30
C TRP A 156 -0.26 1.52 10.84
N LYS A 157 1.08 1.66 10.73
CA LYS A 157 1.71 2.87 10.21
C LYS A 157 1.19 3.23 8.81
N SER A 158 1.19 2.27 7.87
CA SER A 158 0.71 2.51 6.50
C SER A 158 -0.80 2.79 6.47
N LEU A 159 -1.59 2.05 7.26
CA LEU A 159 -3.04 2.21 7.34
C LEU A 159 -3.44 3.54 8.00
N ASP A 160 -2.75 3.94 9.06
CA ASP A 160 -3.01 5.21 9.74
C ASP A 160 -2.59 6.42 8.90
N LEU A 161 -1.51 6.33 8.11
CA LEU A 161 -1.16 7.35 7.13
C LEU A 161 -2.23 7.46 6.03
N ALA A 162 -2.70 6.33 5.51
CA ALA A 162 -3.77 6.33 4.52
C ALA A 162 -5.05 6.99 5.08
N ARG A 163 -5.46 6.60 6.29
CA ARG A 163 -6.63 7.15 6.98
C ARG A 163 -6.49 8.64 7.30
N HIS A 164 -5.29 9.09 7.70
CA HIS A 164 -5.04 10.50 8.01
C HIS A 164 -5.40 11.40 6.82
N PHE A 165 -4.91 11.06 5.63
CA PHE A 165 -5.15 11.83 4.42
C PHE A 165 -6.54 11.60 3.79
N LEU A 166 -7.42 10.83 4.43
CA LEU A 166 -8.85 10.71 4.12
C LEU A 166 -9.72 11.55 5.05
N ALA A 167 -9.18 12.01 6.17
CA ALA A 167 -9.94 12.83 7.12
C ALA A 167 -10.31 14.18 6.48
N PRO A 168 -11.41 14.80 6.91
CA PRO A 168 -11.72 16.20 6.55
C PRO A 168 -10.53 17.11 6.87
N ASP A 169 -10.29 18.09 6.04
CA ASP A 169 -9.21 19.08 6.16
C ASP A 169 -7.78 18.49 6.20
N LYS A 170 -7.61 17.29 5.64
CA LYS A 170 -6.32 16.58 5.54
C LYS A 170 -6.10 15.96 4.17
N ASP A 171 -6.80 16.39 3.14
CA ASP A 171 -6.58 15.93 1.78
C ASP A 171 -5.23 16.44 1.24
N MET A 172 -4.45 15.54 0.64
CA MET A 172 -3.10 15.86 0.20
C MET A 172 -3.10 16.95 -0.88
N PHE A 173 -4.02 16.89 -1.84
CA PHE A 173 -4.11 17.89 -2.91
C PHE A 173 -4.79 19.17 -2.43
N ASN A 174 -5.98 19.06 -1.80
CA ASN A 174 -6.79 20.25 -1.51
C ASN A 174 -6.27 21.02 -0.30
N ASP A 175 -5.85 20.33 0.77
CA ASP A 175 -5.48 20.98 2.02
C ASP A 175 -3.97 21.20 2.14
N TYR A 176 -3.16 20.16 1.88
CA TYR A 176 -1.70 20.28 1.91
C TYR A 176 -1.10 20.93 0.65
N GLN A 177 -1.87 21.09 -0.41
CA GLN A 177 -1.44 21.60 -1.72
C GLN A 177 -0.27 20.79 -2.32
N VAL A 178 -0.22 19.50 -2.00
CA VAL A 178 0.79 18.56 -2.51
C VAL A 178 0.20 17.67 -3.60
N GLN A 179 0.84 17.66 -4.77
CA GLN A 179 0.50 16.76 -5.86
C GLN A 179 1.35 15.49 -5.76
N GLU A 180 0.71 14.35 -5.53
CA GLU A 180 1.38 13.04 -5.49
C GLU A 180 1.34 12.36 -6.87
N PHE A 181 2.43 11.69 -7.26
CA PHE A 181 2.55 10.94 -8.51
C PHE A 181 3.18 9.59 -8.23
N CYS A 182 2.55 8.50 -8.65
CA CYS A 182 3.01 7.14 -8.41
C CYS A 182 3.50 6.48 -9.69
N ILE A 183 4.76 6.07 -9.72
CA ILE A 183 5.38 5.32 -10.81
C ILE A 183 5.96 4.03 -10.23
N ILE A 184 5.56 2.89 -10.78
CA ILE A 184 6.01 1.57 -10.30
C ILE A 184 6.40 0.68 -11.48
N GLY A 185 7.20 -0.34 -11.23
CA GLY A 185 7.46 -1.44 -12.16
C GLY A 185 6.53 -2.64 -11.93
N SER A 186 6.62 -3.61 -12.81
CA SER A 186 5.92 -4.89 -12.70
C SER A 186 6.81 -6.04 -13.18
N GLN A 187 8.13 -5.89 -13.03
CA GLN A 187 9.09 -6.88 -13.51
C GLN A 187 10.08 -7.27 -12.43
N ILE A 188 10.50 -8.52 -12.49
CA ILE A 188 11.56 -9.05 -11.65
C ILE A 188 12.91 -8.73 -12.30
N PRO A 189 13.94 -8.30 -11.54
CA PRO A 189 15.30 -8.15 -12.06
C PRO A 189 15.78 -9.43 -12.77
N LYS A 190 16.43 -9.29 -13.90
CA LYS A 190 16.85 -10.45 -14.73
C LYS A 190 17.65 -11.50 -13.94
N LEU A 191 18.54 -11.05 -13.06
CA LEU A 191 19.36 -11.93 -12.22
C LEU A 191 18.50 -12.86 -11.35
N LEU A 192 17.33 -12.42 -10.92
CA LEU A 192 16.43 -13.19 -10.05
C LEU A 192 15.45 -14.08 -10.83
N ARG A 193 15.33 -13.91 -12.15
CA ARG A 193 14.42 -14.72 -12.99
C ARG A 193 14.82 -16.20 -13.03
N ALA A 194 16.12 -16.49 -12.89
CA ALA A 194 16.65 -17.86 -12.88
C ALA A 194 16.46 -18.60 -11.54
N ILE A 195 16.11 -17.89 -10.46
CA ILE A 195 15.99 -18.50 -9.13
C ILE A 195 14.58 -19.07 -8.94
N PRO A 196 14.40 -20.39 -8.68
CA PRO A 196 13.10 -21.04 -8.61
C PRO A 196 12.35 -20.82 -7.28
N ILE A 197 12.50 -19.68 -6.64
CA ILE A 197 11.86 -19.40 -5.34
C ILE A 197 10.56 -18.62 -5.54
N ARG A 198 9.42 -19.24 -5.24
CA ARG A 198 8.07 -18.70 -5.43
C ARG A 198 7.84 -17.36 -4.71
N TYR A 199 8.45 -17.15 -3.54
CA TYR A 199 8.29 -15.92 -2.75
C TYR A 199 8.95 -14.66 -3.35
N ILE A 200 9.78 -14.84 -4.39
CA ILE A 200 10.50 -13.78 -5.07
C ILE A 200 9.80 -13.38 -6.37
N LYS A 201 8.93 -14.25 -6.86
CA LYS A 201 8.27 -14.12 -8.17
C LYS A 201 6.78 -13.91 -7.97
N GLU A 202 6.43 -12.77 -7.40
CA GLU A 202 5.05 -12.38 -7.24
C GLU A 202 4.57 -11.65 -8.50
N ASP A 203 3.47 -12.13 -9.09
CA ASP A 203 2.85 -11.49 -10.25
C ASP A 203 2.34 -10.09 -9.87
N SER A 204 2.31 -9.16 -10.82
CA SER A 204 1.94 -7.77 -10.59
C SER A 204 2.75 -7.07 -9.49
N SER A 205 4.04 -7.34 -9.46
CA SER A 205 4.99 -6.77 -8.51
C SER A 205 6.30 -6.42 -9.21
N ASP A 206 6.98 -5.39 -8.72
CA ASP A 206 8.34 -5.05 -9.16
C ASP A 206 9.41 -5.88 -8.44
N ASN A 207 9.02 -6.97 -7.78
CA ASN A 207 9.76 -7.86 -6.90
C ASN A 207 9.83 -7.44 -5.43
N THR A 208 9.47 -6.23 -5.09
CA THR A 208 9.51 -5.69 -3.72
C THR A 208 8.15 -5.16 -3.30
N VAL A 209 7.52 -4.40 -4.17
CA VAL A 209 6.24 -3.76 -3.94
C VAL A 209 5.23 -4.24 -4.98
N ARG A 210 4.06 -4.69 -4.52
CA ARG A 210 2.91 -5.01 -5.38
C ARG A 210 2.43 -3.75 -6.07
N THR A 211 2.03 -3.83 -7.32
CA THR A 211 1.49 -2.68 -8.06
C THR A 211 0.30 -2.06 -7.35
N SER A 212 -0.56 -2.88 -6.73
CA SER A 212 -1.68 -2.42 -5.90
C SER A 212 -1.23 -1.70 -4.63
N ALA A 213 -0.11 -2.11 -4.01
CA ALA A 213 0.44 -1.49 -2.81
C ALA A 213 1.19 -0.18 -3.10
N GLY A 214 1.66 0.00 -4.35
CA GLY A 214 2.32 1.23 -4.81
C GLY A 214 1.36 2.30 -5.36
N ASN A 215 0.05 2.02 -5.41
CA ASN A 215 -0.96 2.91 -5.95
C ASN A 215 -1.71 3.62 -4.83
N LEU A 216 -1.66 4.95 -4.81
CA LEU A 216 -2.39 5.79 -3.83
C LEU A 216 -3.87 5.98 -4.15
N ASN A 217 -4.35 5.50 -5.31
CA ASN A 217 -5.78 5.32 -5.54
C ASN A 217 -6.23 4.05 -4.82
N PHE A 218 -6.82 4.19 -3.66
CA PHE A 218 -7.27 3.06 -2.84
C PHE A 218 -8.71 3.27 -2.37
N ASN A 219 -9.37 2.18 -2.02
CA ASN A 219 -10.71 2.20 -1.45
C ASN A 219 -10.62 2.03 0.07
N TYR A 220 -11.56 2.64 0.80
CA TYR A 220 -11.66 2.52 2.24
C TYR A 220 -13.10 2.19 2.62
N VAL A 221 -13.29 1.08 3.32
CA VAL A 221 -14.58 0.62 3.84
C VAL A 221 -14.48 0.61 5.35
N SER A 222 -15.38 1.28 6.04
CA SER A 222 -15.48 1.21 7.50
C SER A 222 -16.69 0.40 7.93
N VAL A 223 -16.49 -0.41 8.97
CA VAL A 223 -17.55 -1.21 9.59
C VAL A 223 -17.52 -0.94 11.08
N THR A 224 -18.61 -0.41 11.60
CA THR A 224 -18.72 -0.02 13.01
C THR A 224 -19.93 -0.66 13.68
N PRO A 225 -19.83 -1.11 14.94
CA PRO A 225 -20.97 -1.68 15.65
C PRO A 225 -22.02 -0.62 15.98
N LYS A 226 -23.29 -0.97 15.78
CA LYS A 226 -24.41 -0.17 16.25
C LYS A 226 -24.54 -0.27 17.77
N PRO A 227 -25.20 0.68 18.44
CA PRO A 227 -25.48 0.60 19.87
C PRO A 227 -26.16 -0.72 20.28
N SER A 228 -27.04 -1.26 19.43
CA SER A 228 -27.72 -2.55 19.65
C SER A 228 -26.76 -3.75 19.76
N ALA A 229 -25.58 -3.67 19.13
CA ALA A 229 -24.58 -4.74 19.23
C ALA A 229 -24.07 -4.91 20.67
N PHE A 230 -24.00 -3.82 21.45
CA PHE A 230 -23.51 -3.83 22.84
C PHE A 230 -24.56 -4.27 23.87
N THR A 231 -25.82 -4.41 23.46
CA THR A 231 -26.94 -4.81 24.35
C THR A 231 -27.40 -6.25 24.11
N LEU A 232 -26.68 -7.01 23.31
CA LEU A 232 -27.01 -8.42 23.05
C LEU A 232 -26.82 -9.25 24.31
N SER A 233 -27.86 -10.01 24.65
CA SER A 233 -27.75 -11.03 25.71
C SER A 233 -26.88 -12.21 25.24
N LEU A 234 -26.20 -12.88 26.19
CA LEU A 234 -25.39 -14.09 25.90
C LEU A 234 -26.21 -15.15 25.16
N ARG A 235 -27.50 -15.32 25.49
CA ARG A 235 -28.39 -16.25 24.78
C ARG A 235 -28.54 -15.88 23.30
N LYS A 236 -28.73 -14.59 22.98
CA LYS A 236 -28.81 -14.12 21.58
C LYS A 236 -27.47 -14.25 20.88
N LEU A 237 -26.37 -13.94 21.56
CA LEU A 237 -25.02 -14.06 21.02
C LEU A 237 -24.69 -15.50 20.69
N ASN A 238 -24.95 -16.45 21.62
CA ASN A 238 -24.76 -17.86 21.36
C ASN A 238 -25.61 -18.36 20.18
N ALA A 239 -26.88 -17.92 20.10
CA ALA A 239 -27.71 -18.23 18.95
C ALA A 239 -27.13 -17.72 17.61
N LEU A 240 -26.45 -16.56 17.59
CA LEU A 240 -25.75 -16.06 16.38
C LEU A 240 -24.56 -16.96 16.03
N VAL A 241 -23.80 -17.44 17.03
CA VAL A 241 -22.66 -18.35 16.82
C VAL A 241 -23.15 -19.72 16.36
N ASP A 242 -24.20 -20.28 17.02
CA ASP A 242 -24.77 -21.57 16.66
C ASP A 242 -25.38 -21.54 15.26
N GLN A 243 -26.03 -20.45 14.88
CA GLN A 243 -26.54 -20.21 13.55
C GLN A 243 -25.44 -20.25 12.48
N ARG A 244 -24.24 -19.75 12.82
CA ARG A 244 -23.07 -19.85 11.93
C ARG A 244 -22.69 -21.32 11.68
N LEU A 245 -22.64 -22.13 12.74
CA LEU A 245 -22.34 -23.56 12.66
C LEU A 245 -23.43 -24.36 11.93
N GLY A 246 -24.68 -23.94 12.09
CA GLY A 246 -25.85 -24.53 11.44
C GLY A 246 -26.16 -24.02 10.02
N GLY A 247 -25.34 -23.10 9.47
CA GLY A 247 -25.57 -22.49 8.16
C GLY A 247 -26.67 -21.44 8.11
N VAL A 248 -27.12 -20.95 9.27
CA VAL A 248 -28.13 -19.89 9.38
C VAL A 248 -27.49 -18.49 9.29
N ARG A 249 -28.22 -17.53 8.75
CA ARG A 249 -27.73 -16.18 8.44
C ARG A 249 -27.37 -15.42 9.70
N ILE A 250 -26.12 -14.91 9.77
CA ILE A 250 -25.73 -13.89 10.76
C ILE A 250 -26.53 -12.62 10.45
N ASP A 251 -27.12 -12.04 11.47
CA ASP A 251 -27.92 -10.82 11.33
C ASP A 251 -27.01 -9.61 11.03
N GLU A 252 -27.23 -8.98 9.87
CA GLU A 252 -26.49 -7.78 9.43
C GLU A 252 -26.89 -6.52 10.21
N THR A 253 -27.91 -6.60 11.08
CA THR A 253 -28.50 -5.45 11.75
C THR A 253 -27.62 -4.84 12.83
N ASN A 254 -26.58 -5.55 13.28
CA ASN A 254 -25.74 -5.11 14.40
C ASN A 254 -24.61 -4.16 13.99
N TYR A 255 -24.40 -3.94 12.69
CA TYR A 255 -23.30 -3.13 12.19
C TYR A 255 -23.74 -2.12 11.14
N ASP A 256 -23.10 -0.95 11.15
CA ASP A 256 -23.15 0.00 10.06
C ASP A 256 -21.96 -0.23 9.15
N ILE A 257 -22.22 -0.33 7.84
CA ILE A 257 -21.23 -0.59 6.83
C ILE A 257 -21.20 0.61 5.89
N ASP A 258 -20.11 1.38 5.94
CA ASP A 258 -19.90 2.47 5.01
C ASP A 258 -19.06 1.98 3.81
N LEU A 259 -19.80 1.66 2.75
CA LEU A 259 -19.22 1.33 1.43
C LEU A 259 -19.00 2.59 0.58
N LYS A 260 -19.39 3.76 1.07
CA LYS A 260 -19.17 5.00 0.36
C LYS A 260 -17.68 5.23 0.29
N ASN A 261 -17.19 5.10 -0.90
CA ASN A 261 -15.80 5.28 -1.21
C ASN A 261 -15.39 6.72 -0.86
N VAL A 262 -14.84 6.91 0.33
CA VAL A 262 -14.30 8.22 0.75
C VAL A 262 -13.25 8.68 -0.25
N SER A 263 -12.56 7.71 -0.90
CA SER A 263 -11.63 8.01 -1.99
C SER A 263 -12.32 8.61 -3.22
N SER A 264 -13.64 8.46 -3.41
CA SER A 264 -14.37 9.09 -4.52
C SER A 264 -14.43 10.61 -4.41
N ARG A 265 -14.21 11.17 -3.23
CA ARG A 265 -14.11 12.61 -2.99
C ARG A 265 -12.73 13.17 -3.29
N ARG A 266 -11.71 12.32 -3.37
CA ARG A 266 -10.32 12.68 -3.66
C ARG A 266 -10.10 12.73 -5.16
N ARG A 267 -9.17 13.60 -5.56
CA ARG A 267 -8.69 13.60 -6.94
C ARG A 267 -7.93 12.30 -7.23
N GLN A 268 -8.06 11.83 -8.45
CA GLN A 268 -7.31 10.68 -8.90
C GLN A 268 -5.81 11.01 -8.89
N VAL A 269 -5.04 10.25 -8.13
CA VAL A 269 -3.58 10.34 -8.12
C VAL A 269 -3.03 9.76 -9.43
N PRO A 270 -2.20 10.49 -10.20
CA PRO A 270 -1.54 9.94 -11.38
C PRO A 270 -0.75 8.67 -11.03
N PHE A 271 -1.11 7.55 -11.66
CA PHE A 271 -0.50 6.24 -11.41
C PHE A 271 -0.10 5.57 -12.73
N ALA A 272 1.17 5.19 -12.84
CA ALA A 272 1.69 4.49 -14.00
C ALA A 272 2.49 3.24 -13.63
N ILE A 273 2.36 2.20 -14.46
CA ILE A 273 3.21 1.02 -14.44
C ILE A 273 4.17 1.13 -15.62
N ALA A 274 5.46 1.35 -15.33
CA ALA A 274 6.49 1.52 -16.35
C ALA A 274 6.90 0.17 -16.94
N TYR A 275 7.00 0.13 -18.29
CA TYR A 275 7.36 -1.07 -19.01
C TYR A 275 8.80 -1.52 -18.72
N GLU A 276 9.00 -2.84 -18.61
CA GLU A 276 10.31 -3.47 -18.30
C GLU A 276 11.01 -2.83 -17.08
N THR A 277 10.27 -2.59 -16.02
CA THR A 277 10.81 -1.91 -14.84
C THR A 277 10.67 -2.81 -13.61
N ALA A 278 11.78 -2.96 -12.87
CA ALA A 278 11.89 -3.65 -11.59
C ALA A 278 12.13 -2.64 -10.46
N HIS A 279 12.09 -3.11 -9.22
CA HIS A 279 12.33 -2.26 -8.05
C HIS A 279 13.75 -1.70 -8.00
N PHE A 280 14.73 -2.53 -8.35
CA PHE A 280 16.17 -2.20 -8.31
C PHE A 280 16.90 -2.90 -9.46
N GLY A 281 18.21 -2.60 -9.60
CA GLY A 281 19.14 -3.18 -10.56
C GLY A 281 19.55 -2.20 -11.67
N SER A 282 20.82 -2.29 -12.08
CA SER A 282 21.42 -1.38 -13.05
C SER A 282 20.86 -1.49 -14.47
N ASP A 283 20.16 -2.60 -14.79
CA ASP A 283 19.55 -2.81 -16.11
C ASP A 283 18.13 -2.21 -16.20
N ILE A 284 17.22 -2.64 -15.30
CA ILE A 284 15.80 -2.29 -15.35
C ILE A 284 15.25 -1.77 -14.01
N GLY A 285 16.09 -1.41 -13.04
CA GLY A 285 15.64 -0.79 -11.78
C GLY A 285 14.98 0.56 -12.03
N ILE A 286 13.92 0.86 -11.28
CA ILE A 286 13.14 2.09 -11.48
C ILE A 286 13.99 3.35 -11.29
N VAL A 287 14.94 3.33 -10.35
CA VAL A 287 15.83 4.45 -10.03
C VAL A 287 17.16 4.39 -10.76
N SER A 288 17.77 3.19 -10.89
CA SER A 288 19.15 3.01 -11.37
C SER A 288 19.26 2.37 -12.76
N GLY A 289 18.13 1.86 -13.30
CA GLY A 289 18.14 1.13 -14.55
C GLY A 289 18.49 1.98 -15.78
N SER A 290 19.32 1.46 -16.67
CA SER A 290 19.71 2.12 -17.91
C SER A 290 18.74 1.86 -19.05
N ARG A 291 18.24 0.63 -19.19
CA ARG A 291 17.36 0.22 -20.30
C ARG A 291 15.95 0.76 -20.21
N ASN A 292 15.38 0.80 -19.00
CA ASN A 292 14.01 1.27 -18.76
C ASN A 292 13.91 2.79 -18.61
N ARG A 293 15.03 3.52 -18.70
CA ARG A 293 15.06 4.97 -18.55
C ARG A 293 14.07 5.68 -19.49
N LYS A 294 13.95 5.17 -20.72
CA LYS A 294 12.98 5.66 -21.72
C LYS A 294 11.52 5.52 -21.29
N ALA A 295 11.21 4.59 -20.40
CA ALA A 295 9.85 4.42 -19.87
C ALA A 295 9.61 5.26 -18.60
N VAL A 296 10.62 5.44 -17.75
CA VAL A 296 10.50 6.08 -16.42
C VAL A 296 10.71 7.60 -16.50
N MET A 297 11.75 8.07 -17.20
CA MET A 297 12.13 9.48 -17.20
C MET A 297 11.05 10.43 -17.75
N PRO A 298 10.31 10.09 -18.84
CA PRO A 298 9.21 10.94 -19.31
C PRO A 298 8.13 11.14 -18.26
N LEU A 299 7.79 10.10 -17.48
CA LEU A 299 6.79 10.19 -16.40
C LEU A 299 7.27 11.10 -15.27
N ILE A 300 8.54 10.99 -14.86
CA ILE A 300 9.16 11.89 -13.88
C ILE A 300 9.09 13.34 -14.38
N LYS A 301 9.45 13.58 -15.63
CA LYS A 301 9.40 14.94 -16.22
C LYS A 301 7.98 15.51 -16.21
N ILE A 302 7.00 14.73 -16.65
CA ILE A 302 5.59 15.14 -16.63
C ILE A 302 5.17 15.49 -15.21
N ALA A 303 5.47 14.63 -14.21
CA ALA A 303 5.14 14.86 -12.82
C ALA A 303 5.73 16.17 -12.28
N LEU A 304 7.03 16.40 -12.50
CA LEU A 304 7.73 17.59 -12.02
C LEU A 304 7.29 18.89 -12.69
N LEU A 305 6.78 18.83 -13.93
CA LEU A 305 6.33 19.98 -14.71
C LEU A 305 4.82 20.24 -14.58
N THR A 306 4.07 19.39 -13.89
CA THR A 306 2.64 19.60 -13.65
C THR A 306 2.47 20.75 -12.67
N PRO A 307 1.84 21.86 -13.07
CA PRO A 307 1.58 22.97 -12.16
C PRO A 307 0.54 22.57 -11.12
N TYR A 308 0.53 23.25 -9.96
CA TYR A 308 -0.53 23.07 -8.97
C TYR A 308 -1.84 23.68 -9.51
N ASP A 309 -2.54 22.85 -10.25
CA ASP A 309 -3.82 23.16 -10.89
C ASP A 309 -4.62 21.87 -11.05
N ALA A 310 -5.93 21.94 -10.80
CA ALA A 310 -6.81 20.77 -10.78
C ALA A 310 -6.94 20.09 -12.14
N ASP A 311 -7.06 20.87 -13.20
CA ASP A 311 -7.25 20.36 -14.55
C ASP A 311 -5.94 19.81 -15.11
N ALA A 312 -4.81 20.51 -14.86
CA ALA A 312 -3.48 20.03 -15.22
C ALA A 312 -3.15 18.71 -14.51
N TYR A 313 -3.51 18.59 -13.25
CA TYR A 313 -3.32 17.35 -12.48
C TYR A 313 -4.15 16.20 -13.04
N GLN A 314 -5.43 16.45 -13.36
CA GLN A 314 -6.31 15.46 -13.98
C GLN A 314 -5.82 15.05 -15.38
N GLN A 315 -5.34 15.99 -16.18
CA GLN A 315 -4.72 15.69 -17.48
C GLN A 315 -3.45 14.83 -17.32
N THR A 316 -2.69 15.09 -16.26
CA THR A 316 -1.51 14.27 -15.94
C THR A 316 -1.91 12.86 -15.50
N ALA A 317 -2.99 12.71 -14.73
CA ALA A 317 -3.53 11.38 -14.39
C ALA A 317 -3.89 10.60 -15.68
N GLN A 318 -4.49 11.26 -16.67
CA GLN A 318 -4.80 10.64 -17.96
C GLN A 318 -3.54 10.25 -18.75
N LYS A 319 -2.48 11.09 -18.73
CA LYS A 319 -1.19 10.75 -19.38
C LYS A 319 -0.54 9.53 -18.73
N PHE A 320 -0.61 9.40 -17.39
CA PHE A 320 -0.10 8.27 -16.64
C PHE A 320 -0.91 6.99 -16.94
N GLU A 321 -2.23 7.12 -17.03
CA GLU A 321 -3.10 6.01 -17.45
C GLU A 321 -2.78 5.53 -18.87
N ASN A 322 -2.59 6.44 -19.82
CA ASN A 322 -2.20 6.11 -21.18
C ASN A 322 -0.84 5.41 -21.23
N ALA A 323 0.12 5.81 -20.39
CA ALA A 323 1.40 5.13 -20.24
C ALA A 323 1.22 3.71 -19.70
N ARG A 324 0.36 3.51 -18.70
CA ARG A 324 0.01 2.19 -18.18
C ARG A 324 -0.63 1.31 -19.25
N LEU A 325 -1.60 1.79 -19.98
CA LEU A 325 -2.24 1.07 -21.08
C LEU A 325 -1.25 0.70 -22.19
N ASN A 326 -0.31 1.60 -22.51
CA ASN A 326 0.76 1.31 -23.47
C ASN A 326 1.70 0.21 -22.96
N THR A 327 2.00 0.18 -21.67
CA THR A 327 2.76 -0.90 -21.03
C THR A 327 2.05 -2.25 -21.23
N PHE A 328 0.75 -2.33 -21.03
CA PHE A 328 -0.02 -3.57 -21.23
C PHE A 328 -0.08 -3.98 -22.71
N ARG A 329 -0.25 -3.04 -23.62
CA ARG A 329 -0.19 -3.31 -25.08
C ARG A 329 1.16 -3.95 -25.44
N ARG A 330 2.27 -3.38 -24.98
CA ARG A 330 3.61 -3.93 -25.21
C ARG A 330 3.79 -5.29 -24.54
N ALA A 331 3.32 -5.46 -23.32
CA ALA A 331 3.39 -6.74 -22.59
C ALA A 331 2.59 -7.85 -23.29
N GLY A 332 1.43 -7.53 -23.86
CA GLY A 332 0.60 -8.50 -24.60
C GLY A 332 1.30 -9.05 -25.84
N ASN A 333 2.24 -8.29 -26.42
CA ASN A 333 3.01 -8.70 -27.61
C ASN A 333 4.29 -9.47 -27.27
N LEU A 334 4.57 -9.73 -25.98
CA LEU A 334 5.75 -10.52 -25.60
C LEU A 334 5.57 -11.98 -26.03
N SER A 335 6.54 -12.51 -26.76
CA SER A 335 6.58 -13.94 -27.10
C SER A 335 6.95 -14.77 -25.87
N ARG A 336 6.24 -15.89 -25.69
CA ARG A 336 6.63 -16.89 -24.67
C ARG A 336 7.97 -17.51 -25.06
N ARG A 337 8.96 -17.34 -24.20
CA ARG A 337 10.22 -18.10 -24.29
C ARG A 337 10.07 -19.36 -23.45
N ILE A 338 10.49 -20.49 -24.00
CA ILE A 338 10.24 -21.85 -23.45
C ILE A 338 10.83 -22.05 -22.05
N LEU A 339 11.86 -21.30 -21.67
CA LEU A 339 12.57 -21.44 -20.39
C LEU A 339 12.42 -20.21 -19.46
N GLU A 340 11.67 -19.19 -19.86
CA GLU A 340 11.45 -18.01 -19.02
C GLU A 340 10.10 -18.08 -18.33
N TRP A 341 10.07 -17.61 -17.07
CA TRP A 341 8.82 -17.35 -16.36
C TRP A 341 7.85 -16.60 -17.26
N ASN A 342 6.55 -16.88 -17.16
CA ASN A 342 5.54 -16.21 -17.96
C ASN A 342 5.57 -14.69 -17.71
N VAL A 343 6.33 -13.98 -18.52
CA VAL A 343 6.56 -12.53 -18.39
C VAL A 343 5.26 -11.74 -18.49
N GLN A 344 4.27 -12.27 -19.20
CA GLN A 344 2.94 -11.65 -19.29
C GLN A 344 2.19 -11.71 -17.97
N ALA A 345 2.32 -12.80 -17.21
CA ALA A 345 1.69 -12.95 -15.90
C ALA A 345 2.14 -11.84 -14.91
N GLN A 346 3.35 -11.34 -15.04
CA GLN A 346 3.85 -10.23 -14.21
C GLN A 346 3.09 -8.92 -14.43
N TYR A 347 2.41 -8.77 -15.57
CA TYR A 347 1.57 -7.62 -15.88
C TYR A 347 0.07 -7.88 -15.60
N GLU A 348 -0.33 -9.09 -15.20
CA GLU A 348 -1.72 -9.38 -14.85
C GLU A 348 -2.19 -8.49 -13.69
N GLY A 349 -3.42 -8.02 -13.75
CA GLY A 349 -3.97 -7.13 -12.75
C GLY A 349 -4.27 -7.88 -11.45
N HIS A 350 -3.88 -7.27 -10.33
CA HIS A 350 -4.20 -7.78 -9.00
C HIS A 350 -4.76 -6.67 -8.11
N ALA A 351 -5.65 -7.05 -7.21
CA ALA A 351 -6.14 -6.22 -6.12
C ALA A 351 -5.58 -6.72 -4.79
N GLN A 352 -5.39 -5.82 -3.84
CA GLN A 352 -5.02 -6.13 -2.47
C GLN A 352 -6.16 -5.75 -1.54
N LEU A 353 -6.63 -6.68 -0.70
CA LEU A 353 -7.57 -6.41 0.39
C LEU A 353 -6.82 -6.45 1.70
N ILE A 354 -6.93 -5.39 2.50
CA ILE A 354 -6.36 -5.34 3.85
C ILE A 354 -7.50 -5.20 4.84
N PHE A 355 -7.70 -6.22 5.66
CA PHE A 355 -8.59 -6.16 6.81
C PHE A 355 -7.80 -5.69 8.02
N ARG A 356 -8.34 -4.70 8.74
CA ARG A 356 -7.92 -4.31 10.06
C ARG A 356 -9.08 -4.54 11.02
N ILE A 357 -8.94 -5.50 11.93
CA ILE A 357 -10.00 -5.92 12.84
C ILE A 357 -9.61 -5.50 14.25
N ARG A 358 -10.40 -4.63 14.86
CA ARG A 358 -10.19 -4.07 16.19
C ARG A 358 -11.45 -4.20 17.03
N ASP A 359 -11.32 -4.12 18.35
CA ASP A 359 -12.45 -3.90 19.25
C ASP A 359 -12.82 -2.40 19.35
N GLN A 360 -13.86 -2.07 20.09
CA GLN A 360 -14.28 -0.68 20.33
C GLN A 360 -13.27 0.16 21.10
N PHE A 361 -12.30 -0.46 21.77
CA PHE A 361 -11.22 0.21 22.48
C PHE A 361 -10.00 0.47 21.59
N GLY A 362 -10.04 0.01 20.35
CA GLY A 362 -8.94 0.16 19.37
C GLY A 362 -7.90 -0.97 19.41
N ASN A 363 -8.06 -1.98 20.28
CA ASN A 363 -7.14 -3.10 20.35
C ASN A 363 -7.35 -4.04 19.15
N GLY A 364 -6.27 -4.53 18.57
CA GLY A 364 -6.34 -5.53 17.49
C GLY A 364 -6.89 -6.86 18.03
N VAL A 365 -7.91 -7.40 17.36
CA VAL A 365 -8.45 -8.73 17.67
C VAL A 365 -7.47 -9.76 17.12
N GLU A 366 -6.84 -10.54 18.01
CA GLU A 366 -5.77 -11.47 17.63
C GLU A 366 -6.30 -12.75 16.97
N HIS A 367 -7.37 -13.29 17.55
CA HIS A 367 -8.00 -14.53 17.10
C HIS A 367 -9.31 -14.21 16.38
N TYR A 368 -9.26 -14.30 15.08
CA TYR A 368 -10.38 -14.02 14.19
C TYR A 368 -10.37 -14.95 12.98
N ASP A 369 -11.52 -15.10 12.36
CA ASP A 369 -11.67 -15.75 11.07
C ASP A 369 -12.40 -14.85 10.09
N ILE A 370 -11.95 -14.87 8.83
CA ILE A 370 -12.57 -14.17 7.70
C ILE A 370 -12.94 -15.21 6.67
N THR A 371 -14.24 -15.37 6.43
CA THR A 371 -14.78 -16.31 5.46
C THR A 371 -15.43 -15.54 4.31
N PHE A 372 -15.06 -15.88 3.09
CA PHE A 372 -15.73 -15.43 1.88
C PHE A 372 -16.69 -16.52 1.43
N ARG A 373 -17.93 -16.15 1.08
CA ARG A 373 -18.94 -17.07 0.52
C ARG A 373 -19.57 -16.43 -0.70
N SER A 374 -19.15 -16.87 -1.88
CA SER A 374 -19.79 -16.47 -3.12
C SER A 374 -21.19 -17.10 -3.23
N ARG A 375 -22.19 -16.27 -3.60
CA ARG A 375 -23.61 -16.67 -3.73
C ARG A 375 -24.02 -16.62 -5.20
N GLY A 376 -24.39 -17.74 -5.77
CA GLY A 376 -24.94 -17.77 -7.15
C GLY A 376 -24.60 -19.03 -7.92
N GLY A 377 -25.12 -19.10 -9.16
CA GLY A 377 -24.94 -20.23 -10.06
C GLY A 377 -23.57 -20.32 -10.71
N SER A 378 -23.31 -21.44 -11.40
CA SER A 378 -22.01 -21.82 -11.97
C SER A 378 -21.44 -20.92 -13.08
N ASN A 379 -22.23 -19.98 -13.61
CA ASN A 379 -21.81 -19.15 -14.75
C ASN A 379 -20.99 -17.90 -14.38
N ARG A 380 -20.79 -17.63 -13.09
CA ARG A 380 -20.02 -16.49 -12.59
C ARG A 380 -18.87 -16.96 -11.73
N LEU A 381 -17.80 -16.16 -11.71
CA LEU A 381 -16.60 -16.45 -10.94
C LEU A 381 -16.84 -16.28 -9.44
N ARG A 382 -16.28 -17.18 -8.66
CA ARG A 382 -16.23 -17.08 -7.21
C ARG A 382 -15.03 -16.25 -6.80
N LEU A 383 -15.19 -15.32 -5.85
CA LEU A 383 -14.08 -14.50 -5.37
C LEU A 383 -12.95 -15.36 -4.81
N GLU A 384 -13.29 -16.42 -4.10
CA GLU A 384 -12.33 -17.33 -3.46
C GLU A 384 -11.38 -17.97 -4.48
N SER A 385 -11.82 -18.17 -5.72
CA SER A 385 -10.97 -18.71 -6.80
C SER A 385 -9.95 -17.72 -7.34
N LEU A 386 -10.07 -16.43 -6.99
CA LEU A 386 -9.15 -15.38 -7.40
C LEU A 386 -8.07 -15.09 -6.35
N ILE A 387 -8.21 -15.62 -5.14
CA ILE A 387 -7.26 -15.43 -4.05
C ILE A 387 -5.99 -16.24 -4.34
N GLU A 388 -4.86 -15.55 -4.48
CA GLU A 388 -3.55 -16.17 -4.73
C GLU A 388 -2.66 -16.20 -3.48
N ASP A 389 -2.86 -15.24 -2.58
CA ASP A 389 -2.06 -15.14 -1.37
C ASP A 389 -2.90 -14.59 -0.20
N ARG A 390 -2.56 -15.06 1.00
CA ARG A 390 -3.16 -14.62 2.26
C ARG A 390 -2.06 -14.48 3.31
N ARG A 391 -1.92 -13.28 3.90
CA ARG A 391 -0.88 -13.00 4.89
C ARG A 391 -1.43 -12.24 6.09
N GLY A 392 -1.31 -12.84 7.28
CA GLY A 392 -1.49 -12.15 8.55
C GLY A 392 -0.24 -11.36 8.92
N ASN A 393 -0.41 -10.30 9.69
CA ASN A 393 0.71 -9.54 10.21
C ASN A 393 0.95 -9.91 11.69
N LYS A 394 2.10 -10.52 11.97
CA LYS A 394 2.44 -10.98 13.33
C LYS A 394 2.70 -9.83 14.31
N ASN A 395 3.15 -8.68 13.81
CA ASN A 395 3.50 -7.52 14.64
C ASN A 395 2.32 -6.57 14.86
N TYR A 396 1.32 -6.66 13.98
CA TYR A 396 0.11 -5.84 14.04
C TYR A 396 -1.12 -6.75 14.09
N LYS A 397 -1.48 -7.16 15.32
CA LYS A 397 -2.62 -8.04 15.58
C LYS A 397 -3.90 -7.52 14.92
N GLY A 398 -4.76 -8.42 14.50
CA GLY A 398 -6.01 -8.07 13.84
C GLY A 398 -5.86 -7.65 12.37
N THR A 399 -4.73 -7.93 11.72
CA THR A 399 -4.53 -7.53 10.33
C THR A 399 -4.35 -8.74 9.41
N MET A 400 -5.09 -8.77 8.31
CA MET A 400 -5.02 -9.80 7.27
C MET A 400 -5.04 -9.16 5.89
N THR A 401 -4.09 -9.55 5.06
CA THR A 401 -4.00 -9.10 3.67
C THR A 401 -4.26 -10.26 2.73
N PHE A 402 -5.19 -10.06 1.78
CA PHE A 402 -5.45 -10.96 0.67
C PHE A 402 -4.96 -10.33 -0.63
N TYR A 403 -4.42 -11.16 -1.51
CA TYR A 403 -3.99 -10.77 -2.84
C TYR A 403 -4.79 -11.56 -3.87
N LEU A 404 -5.47 -10.85 -4.77
CA LEU A 404 -6.44 -11.43 -5.69
C LEU A 404 -6.08 -11.09 -7.12
N ARG A 405 -6.11 -12.08 -8.00
CA ARG A 405 -5.98 -11.86 -9.44
C ARG A 405 -7.27 -11.27 -9.98
N THR A 406 -7.21 -10.09 -10.56
CA THR A 406 -8.37 -9.35 -11.06
C THR A 406 -8.39 -9.23 -12.57
N GLN A 407 -7.22 -9.38 -13.22
CA GLN A 407 -7.11 -9.34 -14.68
C GLN A 407 -6.15 -10.45 -15.14
N LYS A 408 -6.45 -11.08 -16.25
CA LYS A 408 -5.68 -12.20 -16.82
C LYS A 408 -5.41 -11.98 -18.29
N PHE A 409 -4.21 -12.35 -18.75
CA PHE A 409 -3.91 -12.44 -20.18
C PHE A 409 -4.25 -13.82 -20.71
N ALA A 410 -5.30 -13.92 -21.55
CA ALA A 410 -5.73 -15.18 -22.13
C ALA A 410 -6.27 -14.99 -23.56
N ARG A 411 -5.94 -15.93 -24.47
CA ARG A 411 -6.34 -15.88 -25.87
C ARG A 411 -5.96 -14.53 -26.54
N ASN A 412 -4.70 -14.11 -26.33
CA ASN A 412 -4.11 -12.89 -26.88
C ASN A 412 -4.79 -11.56 -26.49
N ARG A 413 -5.52 -11.55 -25.35
CA ARG A 413 -6.14 -10.32 -24.83
C ARG A 413 -6.14 -10.27 -23.32
N TRP A 414 -6.14 -9.08 -22.75
CA TRP A 414 -6.40 -8.83 -21.36
C TRP A 414 -7.90 -8.99 -21.07
N ARG A 415 -8.23 -9.68 -19.99
CA ARG A 415 -9.62 -9.95 -19.56
C ARG A 415 -9.78 -9.54 -18.11
N GLU A 416 -10.73 -8.65 -17.85
CA GLU A 416 -11.17 -8.34 -16.50
C GLU A 416 -11.96 -9.51 -15.92
N LEU A 417 -11.65 -9.88 -14.68
CA LEU A 417 -12.32 -10.97 -13.96
C LEU A 417 -13.41 -10.46 -13.00
N LEU A 418 -13.25 -9.21 -12.52
CA LEU A 418 -14.15 -8.61 -11.54
C LEU A 418 -15.56 -8.35 -12.07
N GLU A 419 -15.72 -8.13 -13.37
CA GLU A 419 -17.03 -7.88 -14.00
C GLU A 419 -17.97 -9.09 -13.95
N ASN A 420 -17.41 -10.30 -13.78
CA ASN A 420 -18.16 -11.55 -13.77
C ASN A 420 -18.17 -12.23 -12.40
N LEU A 421 -18.07 -11.48 -11.30
CA LEU A 421 -18.13 -12.05 -9.95
C LEU A 421 -19.54 -12.33 -9.48
N GLN A 422 -19.67 -13.38 -8.67
CA GLN A 422 -20.88 -13.66 -7.90
C GLN A 422 -21.09 -12.61 -6.82
N PRO A 423 -22.33 -12.39 -6.33
CA PRO A 423 -22.56 -11.73 -5.04
C PRO A 423 -21.80 -12.44 -3.93
N LEU A 424 -21.36 -11.70 -2.93
CA LEU A 424 -20.43 -12.16 -1.91
C LEU A 424 -20.94 -11.86 -0.50
N ASP A 425 -20.89 -12.87 0.36
CA ASP A 425 -20.95 -12.67 1.81
C ASP A 425 -19.53 -12.72 2.39
N VAL A 426 -19.20 -11.76 3.22
CA VAL A 426 -17.97 -11.73 4.02
C VAL A 426 -18.38 -11.87 5.47
N GLU A 427 -17.99 -12.97 6.11
CA GLU A 427 -18.26 -13.24 7.51
C GLU A 427 -16.98 -13.07 8.32
N ILE A 428 -17.06 -12.33 9.44
CA ILE A 428 -15.93 -12.09 10.33
C ILE A 428 -16.36 -12.45 11.75
N THR A 429 -15.57 -13.28 12.40
CA THR A 429 -15.76 -13.66 13.79
C THR A 429 -14.47 -13.44 14.57
N GLY A 430 -14.60 -12.96 15.79
CA GLY A 430 -13.50 -12.85 16.75
C GLY A 430 -13.70 -13.81 17.93
N SER A 431 -12.61 -14.21 18.55
CA SER A 431 -12.62 -14.98 19.80
C SER A 431 -11.52 -14.50 20.74
N GLU A 432 -11.76 -14.66 22.04
CA GLU A 432 -10.77 -14.43 23.10
C GLU A 432 -10.41 -15.79 23.72
N PRO A 433 -9.28 -16.40 23.34
CA PRO A 433 -8.95 -17.77 23.77
C PRO A 433 -8.59 -17.86 25.24
N LEU A 434 -8.22 -16.73 25.89
CA LEU A 434 -7.83 -16.68 27.29
C LEU A 434 -9.01 -16.51 28.24
N SER A 435 -10.22 -16.26 27.74
CA SER A 435 -11.40 -16.03 28.55
C SER A 435 -12.69 -16.38 27.83
N SER A 436 -13.45 -17.32 28.35
CA SER A 436 -14.81 -17.63 27.90
C SER A 436 -15.82 -16.50 28.23
N ASP A 437 -15.42 -15.56 29.09
CA ASP A 437 -16.24 -14.43 29.49
C ASP A 437 -16.13 -13.22 28.55
N ILE A 438 -15.28 -13.29 27.55
CA ILE A 438 -15.13 -12.24 26.54
C ILE A 438 -15.59 -12.78 25.19
N ASN A 439 -16.59 -12.12 24.63
CA ASN A 439 -17.19 -12.52 23.36
C ASN A 439 -17.12 -11.37 22.35
N TYR A 440 -17.12 -11.70 21.06
CA TYR A 440 -17.25 -10.74 19.98
C TYR A 440 -18.52 -10.99 19.20
N VAL A 441 -19.25 -9.94 18.86
CA VAL A 441 -20.44 -10.06 18.01
C VAL A 441 -20.00 -10.39 16.58
N PRO A 442 -20.47 -11.49 15.99
CA PRO A 442 -20.13 -11.86 14.62
C PRO A 442 -20.63 -10.81 13.64
N LEU A 443 -19.86 -10.58 12.59
CA LEU A 443 -20.18 -9.63 11.50
C LEU A 443 -20.43 -10.38 10.22
N LYS A 444 -21.46 -9.97 9.48
CA LYS A 444 -21.68 -10.36 8.09
C LYS A 444 -21.87 -9.13 7.21
N ILE A 445 -21.16 -9.09 6.09
CA ILE A 445 -21.31 -8.10 5.04
C ILE A 445 -21.81 -8.80 3.79
N SER A 446 -23.00 -8.47 3.32
CA SER A 446 -23.56 -9.01 2.08
C SER A 446 -23.43 -8.00 0.95
N LEU A 447 -22.66 -8.35 -0.08
CA LEU A 447 -22.38 -7.51 -1.23
C LEU A 447 -23.01 -8.07 -2.49
N THR A 448 -23.66 -7.22 -3.27
CA THR A 448 -24.04 -7.54 -4.65
C THR A 448 -22.80 -7.57 -5.54
N SER A 449 -22.87 -8.23 -6.71
CA SER A 449 -21.75 -8.23 -7.69
C SER A 449 -21.28 -6.81 -8.04
N LYS A 450 -22.22 -5.84 -8.16
CA LYS A 450 -21.89 -4.45 -8.43
C LYS A 450 -21.12 -3.78 -7.28
N GLN A 451 -21.49 -4.06 -6.04
CA GLN A 451 -20.78 -3.56 -4.86
C GLN A 451 -19.39 -4.20 -4.75
N VAL A 452 -19.25 -5.51 -5.00
CA VAL A 452 -17.93 -6.15 -5.06
C VAL A 452 -17.03 -5.46 -6.08
N ALA A 453 -17.53 -5.24 -7.31
CA ALA A 453 -16.78 -4.55 -8.36
C ALA A 453 -16.49 -3.07 -8.04
N SER A 454 -17.29 -2.42 -7.18
CA SER A 454 -17.03 -1.03 -6.76
C SER A 454 -15.91 -0.90 -5.73
N VAL A 455 -15.77 -1.90 -4.84
CA VAL A 455 -14.74 -1.90 -3.79
C VAL A 455 -13.44 -2.58 -4.21
N LEU A 456 -13.51 -3.52 -5.18
CA LEU A 456 -12.34 -4.18 -5.74
C LEU A 456 -12.01 -3.60 -7.11
N LYS A 457 -10.80 -3.11 -7.28
CA LYS A 457 -10.31 -2.63 -8.58
C LYS A 457 -8.91 -3.16 -8.85
N SER A 458 -8.64 -3.48 -10.11
CA SER A 458 -7.32 -3.90 -10.54
C SER A 458 -6.26 -2.84 -10.20
N PHE A 459 -5.11 -3.30 -9.70
CA PHE A 459 -3.97 -2.46 -9.31
C PHE A 459 -4.27 -1.50 -8.15
N GLN A 460 -5.27 -1.79 -7.32
CA GLN A 460 -5.62 -0.97 -6.16
C GLN A 460 -5.68 -1.79 -4.87
N THR A 461 -5.46 -1.09 -3.77
CA THR A 461 -5.69 -1.62 -2.42
C THR A 461 -7.07 -1.20 -1.93
N THR A 462 -7.79 -2.11 -1.27
CA THR A 462 -8.99 -1.80 -0.48
C THR A 462 -8.69 -2.08 0.98
N ILE A 463 -8.85 -1.07 1.82
CA ILE A 463 -8.77 -1.20 3.28
C ILE A 463 -10.18 -1.44 3.81
N ILE A 464 -10.36 -2.49 4.58
CA ILE A 464 -11.60 -2.82 5.29
C ILE A 464 -11.31 -2.69 6.77
N ASP A 465 -11.69 -1.55 7.36
CA ASP A 465 -11.45 -1.22 8.77
C ASP A 465 -12.67 -1.63 9.60
N VAL A 466 -12.54 -2.74 10.32
CA VAL A 466 -13.62 -3.38 11.06
C VAL A 466 -13.43 -3.13 12.54
N GLN A 467 -14.46 -2.60 13.18
CA GLN A 467 -14.58 -2.56 14.61
C GLN A 467 -15.58 -3.62 15.05
N LEU A 468 -15.13 -4.66 15.77
CA LEU A 468 -16.01 -5.67 16.35
C LEU A 468 -16.50 -5.25 17.74
N ALA A 469 -17.77 -5.44 18.03
CA ALA A 469 -18.29 -5.25 19.37
C ALA A 469 -17.79 -6.36 20.30
N ARG A 470 -16.98 -6.01 21.30
CA ARG A 470 -16.47 -6.88 22.34
C ARG A 470 -17.38 -6.81 23.54
N LEU A 471 -17.95 -7.95 23.92
CA LEU A 471 -18.93 -8.09 25.00
C LEU A 471 -18.35 -8.90 26.15
N PRO A 472 -17.99 -8.28 27.29
CA PRO A 472 -17.72 -9.00 28.52
C PRO A 472 -19.01 -9.62 29.06
N SER A 473 -18.94 -10.85 29.58
CA SER A 473 -20.05 -11.44 30.33
C SER A 473 -20.24 -10.76 31.68
N GLN A 474 -21.40 -10.97 32.30
CA GLN A 474 -21.67 -10.44 33.64
C GLN A 474 -20.66 -10.93 34.71
N ASN A 475 -20.03 -12.08 34.50
CA ASN A 475 -19.01 -12.65 35.39
C ASN A 475 -17.73 -11.80 35.47
N VAL A 476 -17.46 -10.97 34.49
CA VAL A 476 -16.30 -10.05 34.45
C VAL A 476 -16.50 -8.88 35.41
N PHE A 477 -17.77 -8.49 35.67
CA PHE A 477 -18.10 -7.34 36.50
C PHE A 477 -18.36 -7.78 37.96
N LYS A 478 -17.53 -7.28 38.86
CA LYS A 478 -17.80 -7.41 40.30
C LYS A 478 -18.69 -6.23 40.74
N VAL A 479 -19.96 -6.51 40.99
CA VAL A 479 -20.85 -5.52 41.59
C VAL A 479 -20.54 -5.52 43.10
N THR A 480 -19.81 -4.53 43.59
CA THR A 480 -19.77 -4.22 45.01
C THR A 480 -21.11 -3.60 45.37
N ARG A 481 -21.93 -4.30 46.17
CA ARG A 481 -23.04 -3.65 46.87
C ARG A 481 -22.39 -2.67 47.85
N GLY A 482 -22.55 -1.37 47.61
CA GLY A 482 -22.23 -0.33 48.58
C GLY A 482 -23.17 -0.38 49.77
#